data_a9f106f361d79bb8161c283a88354a81
#
_entry.id   a9f106f361d79bb8161c283a88354a81
#
_cell.length_a   1.000
_cell.length_b   1.000
_cell.length_c   1.000
_cell.angle_alpha   90.00
_cell.angle_beta   90.00
_cell.angle_gamma   90.00
#
_symmetry.space_group_name_H-M   'P 1'
#
loop_
_entity.id
_entity.type
_entity.pdbx_description
1 polymer ?
#
loop_
_entity_poly.entity_id
_entity_poly.type
_entity_poly.pdbx_seq_one_letter_code
_entity_poly.pdbx_strand_id
1 'polypeptide(L)'
;TTINPSDDAPAEEKPIEELVTNAAFNSKTATGTSDYEFRFTANCDGVLSIWDSEDNAIATDVAVAANTVVKPATTTLNVGKNSFRYVFTPDAGYIPEKDMVMSSYEPIEGTFTVTYRTYGVEGQSIYVAPGKYGVGTKEDPMSIYDAVKYVQPGQTIVVMEGTYYLDKTVKVERGVNGTADKPIQMVADTDASSRPVFDFQGLCAGMVLAGDYWYFQGFDVTNSANAQKGIQLSGKYNTMDNIMTYHNGNTGLQVSRYLTTDEFDMWPAYNLILNCTSYGNADAGYEDADGFAAKLTVGDGNVFDGCISYNNADDGWDLFAKVQSGSIGAVTIKNSVAYGNGYLEDGTDAGNGNGFKLGGDSMSGKHVLENCVAFDNKAKGIDSNSCPDIKIKNSTSIDNESYNVALYTKTAENTDYEATGIISYRTGFDSDTVARTAGLNVKEDLEPKGTQDIKKIYKTTNYFWDTASKTSVNSEGATVSTDWFKSLDYSAILDGVKSVGTITRNADGTIALGDVFALTDKAPAGVGADFSHDKLTASVSPVIGESVATGDTSNIAFLLALFLMSGAAIAAVCIYDRKRRIVK
;
A
#
# COMPACT_ATOMS: atom_id res chain seq x y z
N THR A 1 46.41 15.06 49.23
CA THR A 1 44.94 15.05 49.13
C THR A 1 44.52 16.10 48.10
N THR A 2 44.41 15.69 46.86
CA THR A 2 43.86 16.45 45.74
C THR A 2 42.37 16.27 45.76
N ILE A 3 41.63 17.34 45.98
CA ILE A 3 40.15 17.41 45.81
C ILE A 3 39.89 17.57 44.32
N ASN A 4 39.24 16.59 43.73
CA ASN A 4 38.65 16.76 42.38
C ASN A 4 37.44 17.68 42.51
N PRO A 5 37.33 18.73 41.69
CA PRO A 5 36.06 19.45 41.56
C PRO A 5 35.06 18.54 40.86
N SER A 6 33.90 18.38 41.46
CA SER A 6 32.75 17.73 40.84
C SER A 6 32.35 18.50 39.58
N ASP A 7 32.35 17.84 38.43
CA ASP A 7 31.71 18.28 37.19
C ASP A 7 30.18 18.25 37.38
N ASP A 8 29.64 19.22 38.11
CA ASP A 8 28.24 19.59 38.01
C ASP A 8 28.10 20.71 36.94
N ALA A 9 28.24 20.34 35.67
CA ALA A 9 27.71 21.16 34.62
C ALA A 9 26.17 21.17 34.74
N PRO A 10 25.53 22.32 34.79
CA PRO A 10 24.06 22.38 34.75
C PRO A 10 23.58 21.59 33.53
N ALA A 11 22.64 20.67 33.73
CA ALA A 11 21.98 19.98 32.62
C ALA A 11 21.48 21.05 31.65
N GLU A 12 21.88 20.99 30.38
CA GLU A 12 21.31 21.85 29.34
C GLU A 12 19.79 21.66 29.40
N GLU A 13 19.06 22.73 29.74
CA GLU A 13 17.61 22.74 29.66
C GLU A 13 17.25 22.53 28.18
N LYS A 14 16.62 21.38 27.90
CA LYS A 14 16.09 21.13 26.57
C LYS A 14 15.08 22.25 26.26
N PRO A 15 15.11 22.82 25.04
CA PRO A 15 14.11 23.80 24.65
C PRO A 15 12.72 23.16 24.77
N ILE A 16 11.81 23.86 25.43
CA ILE A 16 10.41 23.45 25.56
C ILE A 16 9.82 23.51 24.13
N GLU A 17 9.31 22.38 23.64
CA GLU A 17 8.63 22.34 22.36
C GLU A 17 7.23 22.97 22.48
N GLU A 18 6.89 23.82 21.50
CA GLU A 18 5.58 24.46 21.45
C GLU A 18 4.64 23.72 20.50
N LEU A 19 3.44 23.39 20.99
CA LEU A 19 2.35 22.90 20.14
C LEU A 19 1.64 24.10 19.51
N VAL A 20 1.83 24.29 18.21
CA VAL A 20 1.07 25.27 17.42
C VAL A 20 -0.29 24.66 17.10
N THR A 21 -1.37 25.36 17.43
CA THR A 21 -2.73 24.91 17.15
C THR A 21 -2.92 24.70 15.65
N ASN A 22 -3.33 23.50 15.27
CA ASN A 22 -3.70 23.14 13.90
C ASN A 22 -5.13 22.57 13.92
N ALA A 23 -6.02 23.24 13.19
CA ALA A 23 -7.43 22.89 13.14
C ALA A 23 -7.94 23.04 11.70
N ALA A 24 -8.60 22.01 11.17
CA ALA A 24 -8.98 21.97 9.76
C ALA A 24 -10.23 21.12 9.50
N PHE A 25 -10.94 21.45 8.43
CA PHE A 25 -11.96 20.60 7.87
C PHE A 25 -11.33 19.47 7.04
N ASN A 26 -11.74 18.23 7.34
CA ASN A 26 -11.39 17.01 6.59
C ASN A 26 -12.51 16.62 5.60
N SER A 27 -13.51 17.48 5.47
CA SER A 27 -14.63 17.28 4.56
C SER A 27 -14.22 17.55 3.12
N LYS A 28 -14.96 16.97 2.17
CA LYS A 28 -14.79 17.25 0.74
C LYS A 28 -15.12 18.72 0.42
N THR A 29 -14.37 19.32 -0.49
CA THR A 29 -14.57 20.70 -0.96
C THR A 29 -15.42 20.79 -2.24
N ALA A 30 -15.77 19.63 -2.84
CA ALA A 30 -16.68 19.50 -3.96
C ALA A 30 -17.56 18.25 -3.79
N THR A 31 -18.81 18.31 -4.23
CA THR A 31 -19.76 17.21 -4.09
C THR A 31 -20.78 17.19 -5.22
N GLY A 32 -21.21 15.98 -5.59
CA GLY A 32 -22.34 15.76 -6.51
C GLY A 32 -23.69 15.61 -5.80
N THR A 33 -23.74 15.70 -4.45
CA THR A 33 -24.97 15.58 -3.64
C THR A 33 -25.21 16.83 -2.85
N SER A 34 -26.50 17.17 -2.64
CA SER A 34 -26.91 18.31 -1.81
C SER A 34 -26.69 18.07 -0.31
N ASP A 35 -26.84 16.81 0.13
CA ASP A 35 -26.63 16.45 1.53
C ASP A 35 -25.14 16.46 1.85
N TYR A 36 -24.77 17.22 2.86
CA TYR A 36 -23.39 17.45 3.21
C TYR A 36 -23.12 17.29 4.70
N GLU A 37 -22.14 16.45 5.05
CA GLU A 37 -21.66 16.23 6.40
C GLU A 37 -20.32 16.94 6.59
N PHE A 38 -20.25 17.82 7.58
CA PHE A 38 -18.98 18.41 7.99
C PHE A 38 -18.13 17.40 8.76
N ARG A 39 -16.82 17.46 8.56
CA ARG A 39 -15.81 16.71 9.31
C ARG A 39 -14.67 17.64 9.66
N PHE A 40 -14.31 17.68 10.92
CA PHE A 40 -13.32 18.58 11.46
C PHE A 40 -12.41 17.88 12.43
N THR A 41 -11.15 18.31 12.48
CA THR A 41 -10.17 17.83 13.45
C THR A 41 -9.30 18.97 13.95
N ALA A 42 -8.79 18.85 15.16
CA ALA A 42 -7.79 19.73 15.73
C ALA A 42 -6.76 18.91 16.52
N ASN A 43 -5.56 19.45 16.68
CA ASN A 43 -4.50 18.81 17.47
C ASN A 43 -4.55 19.15 18.97
N CYS A 44 -5.60 19.84 19.42
CA CYS A 44 -5.86 20.14 20.82
C CYS A 44 -7.37 20.09 21.07
N ASP A 45 -7.76 19.90 22.34
CA ASP A 45 -9.16 20.02 22.76
C ASP A 45 -9.67 21.43 22.55
N GLY A 46 -10.96 21.58 22.26
CA GLY A 46 -11.61 22.87 22.07
C GLY A 46 -13.06 22.77 21.67
N VAL A 47 -13.60 23.88 21.19
CA VAL A 47 -14.99 23.98 20.70
C VAL A 47 -15.02 24.61 19.31
N LEU A 48 -15.91 24.07 18.46
CA LEU A 48 -16.10 24.50 17.07
C LEU A 48 -17.51 25.08 16.89
N SER A 49 -17.58 26.25 16.26
CA SER A 49 -18.84 26.82 15.77
C SER A 49 -18.75 27.11 14.29
N ILE A 50 -19.86 26.92 13.55
CA ILE A 50 -19.96 27.05 12.09
C ILE A 50 -21.20 27.87 11.75
N TRP A 51 -21.08 28.78 10.79
CA TRP A 51 -22.18 29.58 10.25
C TRP A 51 -22.18 29.53 8.72
N ASP A 52 -23.36 29.67 8.14
CA ASP A 52 -23.50 29.86 6.68
C ASP A 52 -23.14 31.30 6.26
N SER A 53 -23.29 31.60 4.97
CA SER A 53 -23.02 32.93 4.41
C SER A 53 -24.00 34.03 4.83
N GLU A 54 -25.13 33.67 5.46
CA GLU A 54 -26.14 34.57 6.02
C GLU A 54 -26.02 34.72 7.52
N ASP A 55 -24.91 34.19 8.13
CA ASP A 55 -24.66 34.12 9.58
C ASP A 55 -25.67 33.28 10.36
N ASN A 56 -26.41 32.36 9.71
CA ASN A 56 -27.19 31.37 10.42
C ASN A 56 -26.27 30.30 10.99
N ALA A 57 -26.47 29.96 12.28
CA ALA A 57 -25.67 28.95 12.94
C ALA A 57 -26.00 27.55 12.38
N ILE A 58 -24.98 26.85 11.88
CA ILE A 58 -25.04 25.44 11.48
C ILE A 58 -24.66 24.53 12.65
N ALA A 59 -23.66 24.92 13.41
CA ALA A 59 -23.22 24.26 14.63
C ALA A 59 -22.73 25.30 15.63
N THR A 60 -22.94 25.09 16.93
CA THR A 60 -22.51 26.01 17.99
C THR A 60 -21.85 25.21 19.10
N ASP A 61 -20.65 25.62 19.50
CA ASP A 61 -19.90 25.09 20.64
C ASP A 61 -19.79 23.55 20.66
N VAL A 62 -19.58 22.95 19.49
CA VAL A 62 -19.38 21.49 19.38
C VAL A 62 -18.01 21.14 19.92
N ALA A 63 -17.96 20.25 20.91
CA ALA A 63 -16.73 19.79 21.50
C ALA A 63 -15.87 19.02 20.47
N VAL A 64 -14.60 19.37 20.41
CA VAL A 64 -13.57 18.71 19.59
C VAL A 64 -12.51 18.16 20.53
N ALA A 65 -12.32 16.85 20.54
CA ALA A 65 -11.21 16.24 21.26
C ALA A 65 -9.94 16.24 20.37
N ALA A 66 -8.80 16.41 20.99
CA ALA A 66 -7.51 16.42 20.31
C ALA A 66 -7.33 15.19 19.42
N ASN A 67 -6.84 15.41 18.19
CA ASN A 67 -6.53 14.37 17.20
C ASN A 67 -7.70 13.45 16.83
N THR A 68 -8.95 13.88 17.09
CA THR A 68 -10.17 13.11 16.80
C THR A 68 -10.98 13.81 15.71
N VAL A 69 -11.49 13.04 14.74
CA VAL A 69 -12.41 13.58 13.73
C VAL A 69 -13.81 13.69 14.33
N VAL A 70 -14.33 14.90 14.41
CA VAL A 70 -15.72 15.15 14.79
C VAL A 70 -16.58 15.42 13.56
N LYS A 71 -17.88 15.10 13.68
CA LYS A 71 -18.93 15.40 12.68
C LYS A 71 -19.88 16.43 13.30
N PRO A 72 -19.54 17.72 13.23
CA PRO A 72 -20.24 18.76 14.00
C PRO A 72 -21.68 18.98 13.53
N ALA A 73 -21.97 18.79 12.24
CA ALA A 73 -23.29 18.97 11.67
C ALA A 73 -23.43 18.36 10.27
N THR A 74 -24.68 18.30 9.80
CA THR A 74 -25.03 18.14 8.37
C THR A 74 -25.76 19.37 7.89
N THR A 75 -25.71 19.66 6.58
CA THR A 75 -26.45 20.76 5.95
C THR A 75 -26.85 20.38 4.53
N THR A 76 -27.84 21.10 3.97
CA THR A 76 -28.19 20.98 2.56
C THR A 76 -27.55 22.10 1.78
N LEU A 77 -26.79 21.75 0.73
CA LEU A 77 -26.09 22.70 -0.12
C LEU A 77 -26.99 23.22 -1.24
N ASN A 78 -26.79 24.47 -1.60
CA ASN A 78 -27.31 25.02 -2.86
C ASN A 78 -26.36 24.70 -4.01
N VAL A 79 -26.91 24.57 -5.24
CA VAL A 79 -26.08 24.39 -6.44
C VAL A 79 -25.10 25.54 -6.58
N GLY A 80 -23.84 25.22 -6.80
CA GLY A 80 -22.74 26.16 -6.89
C GLY A 80 -21.91 26.24 -5.60
N LYS A 81 -21.34 27.39 -5.36
CA LYS A 81 -20.42 27.65 -4.25
C LYS A 81 -21.18 27.96 -2.95
N ASN A 82 -20.93 27.16 -1.92
CA ASN A 82 -21.44 27.38 -0.57
C ASN A 82 -20.23 27.71 0.33
N SER A 83 -20.30 28.82 1.06
CA SER A 83 -19.23 29.28 1.94
C SER A 83 -19.72 29.29 3.37
N PHE A 84 -18.87 28.82 4.28
CA PHE A 84 -19.13 28.72 5.70
C PHE A 84 -18.02 29.44 6.47
N ARG A 85 -18.38 30.22 7.45
CA ARG A 85 -17.46 30.79 8.44
C ARG A 85 -17.36 29.84 9.62
N TYR A 86 -16.19 29.71 10.20
CA TYR A 86 -16.01 28.91 11.42
C TYR A 86 -15.09 29.60 12.41
N VAL A 87 -15.27 29.25 13.67
CA VAL A 87 -14.37 29.61 14.77
C VAL A 87 -14.10 28.34 15.57
N PHE A 88 -12.83 27.99 15.72
CA PHE A 88 -12.37 26.98 16.65
C PHE A 88 -11.64 27.66 17.81
N THR A 89 -12.10 27.44 19.02
CA THR A 89 -11.51 27.98 20.25
C THR A 89 -10.86 26.84 21.03
N PRO A 90 -9.51 26.81 21.13
CA PRO A 90 -8.81 25.86 21.99
C PRO A 90 -9.27 25.95 23.44
N ASP A 91 -9.38 24.82 24.14
CA ASP A 91 -9.66 24.77 25.56
C ASP A 91 -8.48 25.34 26.35
N ALA A 92 -8.70 26.39 27.10
CA ALA A 92 -7.67 27.00 27.95
C ALA A 92 -7.09 26.06 29.03
N GLY A 93 -7.79 24.97 29.31
CA GLY A 93 -7.34 23.91 30.21
C GLY A 93 -6.61 22.76 29.53
N TYR A 94 -6.50 22.77 28.19
CA TYR A 94 -5.80 21.70 27.47
C TYR A 94 -4.28 21.75 27.75
N ILE A 95 -3.76 20.60 28.14
CA ILE A 95 -2.32 20.41 28.40
C ILE A 95 -1.81 19.43 27.33
N PRO A 96 -0.87 19.86 26.44
CA PRO A 96 -0.26 18.99 25.47
C PRO A 96 0.48 17.81 26.12
N GLU A 97 0.88 16.83 25.31
CA GLU A 97 1.70 15.72 25.77
C GLU A 97 3.01 16.19 26.40
N LYS A 98 3.65 15.27 27.13
CA LYS A 98 4.86 15.47 27.92
C LYS A 98 5.90 16.33 27.22
N ASP A 99 6.38 17.35 27.93
CA ASP A 99 7.45 18.27 27.52
C ASP A 99 7.06 19.29 26.43
N MET A 100 5.75 19.47 26.14
CA MET A 100 5.24 20.49 25.24
C MET A 100 4.37 21.52 25.97
N VAL A 101 4.27 22.71 25.44
CA VAL A 101 3.34 23.75 25.88
C VAL A 101 2.54 24.29 24.68
N MET A 102 1.31 24.74 24.92
CA MET A 102 0.54 25.41 23.86
C MET A 102 1.19 26.75 23.49
N SER A 103 1.37 26.97 22.19
CA SER A 103 1.88 28.27 21.69
C SER A 103 0.87 29.40 21.88
N SER A 104 -0.45 29.09 21.80
CA SER A 104 -1.55 30.04 21.98
C SER A 104 -2.86 29.30 22.22
N TYR A 105 -3.78 29.94 22.96
CA TYR A 105 -5.19 29.53 23.12
C TYR A 105 -6.16 30.48 22.39
N GLU A 106 -5.64 31.40 21.57
CA GLU A 106 -6.48 32.32 20.81
C GLU A 106 -7.34 31.55 19.79
N PRO A 107 -8.59 31.98 19.55
CA PRO A 107 -9.46 31.38 18.56
C PRO A 107 -8.87 31.42 17.15
N ILE A 108 -9.07 30.33 16.40
CA ILE A 108 -8.76 30.27 14.98
C ILE A 108 -10.05 30.52 14.21
N GLU A 109 -10.06 31.56 13.41
CA GLU A 109 -11.18 31.90 12.53
C GLU A 109 -10.83 31.61 11.08
N GLY A 110 -11.80 31.17 10.30
CA GLY A 110 -11.58 30.93 8.89
C GLY A 110 -12.87 30.73 8.10
N THR A 111 -12.67 30.51 6.82
CA THR A 111 -13.78 30.17 5.91
C THR A 111 -13.52 28.81 5.27
N PHE A 112 -14.58 28.03 5.11
CA PHE A 112 -14.58 26.76 4.41
C PHE A 112 -15.58 26.83 3.26
N THR A 113 -15.19 26.38 2.08
CA THR A 113 -16.02 26.46 0.88
C THR A 113 -16.24 25.09 0.29
N VAL A 114 -17.50 24.78 -0.07
CA VAL A 114 -17.90 23.57 -0.77
C VAL A 114 -18.62 23.94 -2.05
N THR A 115 -18.25 23.32 -3.17
CA THR A 115 -18.96 23.46 -4.44
C THR A 115 -19.86 22.25 -4.65
N TYR A 116 -21.18 22.48 -4.74
CA TYR A 116 -22.13 21.45 -5.12
C TYR A 116 -22.48 21.59 -6.59
N ARG A 117 -22.28 20.52 -7.35
CA ARG A 117 -22.65 20.40 -8.76
C ARG A 117 -23.14 19.00 -9.06
N THR A 118 -24.15 18.90 -9.89
CA THR A 118 -24.59 17.65 -10.49
C THR A 118 -24.00 17.55 -11.90
N TYR A 119 -23.31 16.43 -12.17
CA TYR A 119 -22.83 16.09 -13.51
C TYR A 119 -23.41 14.76 -13.95
N GLY A 120 -23.95 14.73 -15.16
CA GLY A 120 -24.53 13.53 -15.74
C GLY A 120 -25.80 13.05 -15.03
N VAL A 121 -26.25 11.90 -15.41
CA VAL A 121 -27.40 11.21 -14.82
C VAL A 121 -26.87 10.08 -13.94
N GLU A 122 -27.49 9.80 -12.80
CA GLU A 122 -27.12 8.66 -11.93
C GLU A 122 -26.99 7.38 -12.76
N GLY A 123 -25.88 6.66 -12.59
CA GLY A 123 -25.58 5.43 -13.33
C GLY A 123 -25.06 5.62 -14.76
N GLN A 124 -24.93 6.86 -15.26
CA GLN A 124 -24.27 7.11 -16.54
C GLN A 124 -22.75 7.28 -16.37
N SER A 125 -22.02 6.85 -17.40
CA SER A 125 -20.57 7.05 -17.46
C SER A 125 -20.20 8.51 -17.69
N ILE A 126 -19.09 8.91 -17.07
CA ILE A 126 -18.43 10.21 -17.29
C ILE A 126 -17.17 9.93 -18.11
N TYR A 127 -17.08 10.47 -19.32
CA TYR A 127 -15.91 10.31 -20.18
C TYR A 127 -14.89 11.41 -19.93
N VAL A 128 -13.62 11.01 -19.78
CA VAL A 128 -12.48 11.93 -19.65
C VAL A 128 -11.48 11.67 -20.78
N ALA A 129 -10.88 12.73 -21.31
CA ALA A 129 -9.86 12.63 -22.35
C ALA A 129 -8.75 13.68 -22.15
N PRO A 130 -7.53 13.44 -22.71
CA PRO A 130 -6.41 14.35 -22.58
C PRO A 130 -6.74 15.77 -23.06
N GLY A 131 -6.51 16.78 -22.19
CA GLY A 131 -6.69 18.20 -22.53
C GLY A 131 -8.13 18.62 -22.83
N LYS A 132 -9.14 17.83 -22.44
CA LYS A 132 -10.56 18.15 -22.59
C LYS A 132 -11.16 18.76 -21.33
N TYR A 133 -12.19 19.60 -21.51
CA TYR A 133 -12.89 20.33 -20.45
C TYR A 133 -14.41 20.38 -20.72
N GLY A 134 -14.94 19.40 -21.44
CA GLY A 134 -16.35 19.31 -21.82
C GLY A 134 -17.28 18.88 -20.69
N VAL A 135 -18.46 18.39 -21.07
CA VAL A 135 -19.53 18.04 -20.11
C VAL A 135 -19.49 16.58 -19.65
N GLY A 136 -18.55 15.75 -20.14
CA GLY A 136 -18.35 14.37 -19.72
C GLY A 136 -19.11 13.33 -20.55
N THR A 137 -19.63 13.69 -21.73
CA THR A 137 -20.10 12.69 -22.70
C THR A 137 -18.91 12.13 -23.51
N LYS A 138 -19.14 11.04 -24.25
CA LYS A 138 -18.10 10.46 -25.11
C LYS A 138 -17.67 11.43 -26.22
N GLU A 139 -18.59 12.23 -26.73
CA GLU A 139 -18.37 13.23 -27.79
C GLU A 139 -17.75 14.53 -27.25
N ASP A 140 -18.01 14.87 -25.98
CA ASP A 140 -17.50 16.06 -25.31
C ASP A 140 -16.94 15.71 -23.92
N PRO A 141 -15.79 15.00 -23.84
CA PRO A 141 -15.20 14.53 -22.60
C PRO A 141 -14.80 15.67 -21.67
N MET A 142 -14.90 15.45 -20.36
CA MET A 142 -14.43 16.42 -19.37
C MET A 142 -12.99 16.20 -18.94
N SER A 143 -12.49 17.10 -18.09
CA SER A 143 -11.20 16.95 -17.46
C SER A 143 -11.26 15.90 -16.36
N ILE A 144 -10.14 15.16 -16.14
CA ILE A 144 -10.02 14.23 -15.01
C ILE A 144 -10.20 14.95 -13.67
N TYR A 145 -9.74 16.21 -13.56
CA TYR A 145 -9.85 17.01 -12.34
C TYR A 145 -11.30 17.32 -11.95
N ASP A 146 -12.17 17.53 -12.92
CA ASP A 146 -13.59 17.75 -12.66
C ASP A 146 -14.31 16.42 -12.42
N ALA A 147 -13.99 15.38 -13.20
CA ALA A 147 -14.60 14.07 -13.05
C ALA A 147 -14.44 13.53 -11.62
N VAL A 148 -13.22 13.55 -11.05
CA VAL A 148 -12.97 13.03 -9.69
C VAL A 148 -13.61 13.86 -8.57
N LYS A 149 -13.98 15.13 -8.84
CA LYS A 149 -14.64 15.98 -7.85
C LYS A 149 -16.15 15.76 -7.79
N TYR A 150 -16.77 15.52 -8.93
CA TYR A 150 -18.23 15.57 -9.08
C TYR A 150 -18.89 14.21 -9.32
N VAL A 151 -18.09 13.16 -9.49
CA VAL A 151 -18.60 11.80 -9.63
C VAL A 151 -19.41 11.37 -8.41
N GLN A 152 -20.49 10.64 -8.66
CA GLN A 152 -21.42 10.16 -7.63
C GLN A 152 -21.30 8.64 -7.41
N PRO A 153 -21.75 8.12 -6.27
CA PRO A 153 -21.80 6.67 -6.04
C PRO A 153 -22.53 5.94 -7.17
N GLY A 154 -21.90 4.87 -7.68
CA GLY A 154 -22.43 4.05 -8.77
C GLY A 154 -22.12 4.58 -10.17
N GLN A 155 -21.43 5.73 -10.30
CA GLN A 155 -20.96 6.22 -11.59
C GLN A 155 -19.59 5.65 -11.97
N THR A 156 -19.35 5.58 -13.28
CA THR A 156 -18.08 5.18 -13.87
C THR A 156 -17.43 6.35 -14.58
N ILE A 157 -16.18 6.65 -14.25
CA ILE A 157 -15.29 7.51 -15.03
C ILE A 157 -14.60 6.63 -16.06
N VAL A 158 -14.90 6.81 -17.33
CA VAL A 158 -14.26 6.12 -18.45
C VAL A 158 -13.08 6.93 -18.93
N VAL A 159 -11.89 6.40 -18.75
CA VAL A 159 -10.62 7.03 -19.13
C VAL A 159 -10.29 6.66 -20.56
N MET A 160 -10.48 7.61 -21.48
CA MET A 160 -10.20 7.41 -22.91
C MET A 160 -8.69 7.31 -23.16
N GLU A 161 -8.30 6.63 -24.23
CA GLU A 161 -6.90 6.45 -24.61
C GLU A 161 -6.13 7.76 -24.78
N GLY A 162 -4.82 7.69 -24.59
CA GLY A 162 -3.87 8.78 -24.79
C GLY A 162 -3.10 9.15 -23.53
N THR A 163 -2.18 10.09 -23.68
CA THR A 163 -1.37 10.59 -22.57
C THR A 163 -1.97 11.87 -22.02
N TYR A 164 -2.31 11.84 -20.74
CA TYR A 164 -2.79 12.97 -19.95
C TYR A 164 -1.57 13.67 -19.35
N TYR A 165 -1.10 14.75 -19.99
CA TYR A 165 -0.03 15.58 -19.44
C TYR A 165 -0.60 16.49 -18.36
N LEU A 166 -0.23 16.21 -17.11
CA LEU A 166 -0.82 16.82 -15.92
C LEU A 166 0.19 17.71 -15.19
N ASP A 167 -0.27 18.89 -14.79
CA ASP A 167 0.52 19.87 -14.02
C ASP A 167 0.09 19.98 -12.55
N LYS A 168 -0.88 19.18 -12.15
CA LYS A 168 -1.43 19.12 -10.78
C LYS A 168 -1.76 17.69 -10.41
N THR A 169 -1.68 17.40 -9.12
CA THR A 169 -2.12 16.13 -8.54
C THR A 169 -3.58 15.85 -8.86
N VAL A 170 -3.88 14.65 -9.36
CA VAL A 170 -5.27 14.16 -9.45
C VAL A 170 -5.69 13.67 -8.08
N LYS A 171 -6.62 14.38 -7.45
CA LYS A 171 -6.97 14.17 -6.06
C LYS A 171 -8.43 13.80 -5.89
N VAL A 172 -8.68 12.56 -5.46
CA VAL A 172 -9.96 12.13 -4.90
C VAL A 172 -9.95 12.46 -3.42
N GLU A 173 -10.67 13.51 -3.05
CA GLU A 173 -10.70 13.97 -1.66
C GLU A 173 -11.47 13.00 -0.75
N ARG A 174 -11.14 13.00 0.53
CA ARG A 174 -11.88 12.26 1.54
C ARG A 174 -13.37 12.67 1.50
N GLY A 175 -14.23 11.66 1.49
CA GLY A 175 -15.69 11.85 1.40
C GLY A 175 -16.25 11.84 -0.01
N VAL A 176 -15.42 11.81 -1.06
CA VAL A 176 -15.87 11.44 -2.41
C VAL A 176 -15.87 9.91 -2.46
N ASN A 177 -16.90 9.31 -1.89
CA ASN A 177 -16.96 7.87 -1.66
C ASN A 177 -18.03 7.21 -2.53
N GLY A 178 -17.74 5.99 -2.99
CA GLY A 178 -18.78 5.04 -3.34
C GLY A 178 -19.39 4.40 -2.08
N THR A 179 -20.13 3.34 -2.30
CA THR A 179 -20.62 2.43 -1.26
C THR A 179 -20.38 0.99 -1.70
N ALA A 180 -20.53 0.02 -0.80
CA ALA A 180 -20.39 -1.39 -1.16
C ALA A 180 -21.35 -1.80 -2.31
N ASP A 181 -22.56 -1.24 -2.34
CA ASP A 181 -23.57 -1.53 -3.36
C ASP A 181 -23.48 -0.62 -4.60
N LYS A 182 -22.84 0.54 -4.46
CA LYS A 182 -22.68 1.54 -5.52
C LYS A 182 -21.25 2.09 -5.50
N PRO A 183 -20.24 1.28 -5.85
CA PRO A 183 -18.86 1.76 -5.94
C PRO A 183 -18.73 2.83 -7.01
N ILE A 184 -17.73 3.70 -6.87
CA ILE A 184 -17.29 4.60 -7.93
C ILE A 184 -16.20 3.89 -8.72
N GLN A 185 -16.27 3.93 -10.04
CA GLN A 185 -15.29 3.31 -10.90
C GLN A 185 -14.50 4.34 -11.70
N MET A 186 -13.21 4.10 -11.91
CA MET A 186 -12.37 4.80 -12.88
C MET A 186 -11.65 3.74 -13.70
N VAL A 187 -12.08 3.54 -14.93
CA VAL A 187 -11.63 2.44 -15.77
C VAL A 187 -11.19 2.92 -17.13
N ALA A 188 -10.17 2.28 -17.70
CA ALA A 188 -9.80 2.54 -19.09
C ALA A 188 -10.96 2.21 -20.03
N ASP A 189 -11.11 2.98 -21.10
CA ASP A 189 -12.10 2.70 -22.13
C ASP A 189 -11.83 1.33 -22.75
N THR A 190 -12.83 0.47 -22.79
CA THR A 190 -12.72 -0.87 -23.39
C THR A 190 -12.51 -0.84 -24.90
N ASP A 191 -12.86 0.27 -25.55
CA ASP A 191 -12.64 0.50 -26.99
C ASP A 191 -11.23 1.06 -27.28
N ALA A 192 -10.42 1.36 -26.23
CA ALA A 192 -9.10 1.92 -26.37
C ALA A 192 -8.13 0.94 -27.05
N SER A 193 -7.35 1.43 -27.99
CA SER A 193 -6.28 0.65 -28.65
C SER A 193 -4.99 0.59 -27.84
N SER A 194 -4.82 1.50 -26.87
CA SER A 194 -3.68 1.61 -25.97
C SER A 194 -4.13 2.01 -24.57
N ARG A 195 -3.33 1.66 -23.57
CA ARG A 195 -3.59 2.04 -22.17
C ARG A 195 -3.52 3.56 -22.02
N PRO A 196 -4.46 4.18 -21.30
CA PRO A 196 -4.33 5.59 -20.91
C PRO A 196 -3.15 5.79 -19.97
N VAL A 197 -2.42 6.90 -20.12
CA VAL A 197 -1.27 7.25 -19.30
C VAL A 197 -1.47 8.58 -18.62
N PHE A 198 -1.43 8.64 -17.30
CA PHE A 198 -1.38 9.86 -16.52
C PHE A 198 0.10 10.23 -16.26
N ASP A 199 0.60 11.20 -17.02
CA ASP A 199 1.98 11.69 -16.97
C ASP A 199 2.04 13.02 -16.22
N PHE A 200 2.66 13.02 -15.04
CA PHE A 200 2.79 14.20 -14.18
C PHE A 200 4.02 15.05 -14.50
N GLN A 201 4.75 14.73 -15.57
CA GLN A 201 5.82 15.53 -16.18
C GLN A 201 6.95 15.94 -15.21
N GLY A 202 7.09 15.29 -14.07
CA GLY A 202 8.03 15.69 -13.02
C GLY A 202 7.64 16.97 -12.27
N LEU A 203 6.39 17.44 -12.40
CA LEU A 203 5.96 18.75 -11.88
C LEU A 203 5.28 18.68 -10.51
N CYS A 204 4.62 17.58 -10.19
CA CYS A 204 3.81 17.46 -8.97
C CYS A 204 3.72 16.00 -8.50
N ALA A 205 3.04 15.79 -7.37
CA ALA A 205 2.65 14.44 -6.96
C ALA A 205 1.67 13.82 -7.97
N GLY A 206 1.66 12.50 -8.07
CA GLY A 206 0.79 11.78 -8.97
C GLY A 206 -0.68 11.81 -8.54
N MET A 207 -1.27 10.65 -8.26
CA MET A 207 -2.67 10.53 -7.84
C MET A 207 -2.79 10.35 -6.33
N VAL A 208 -3.82 10.93 -5.72
CA VAL A 208 -4.20 10.69 -4.32
C VAL A 208 -5.63 10.18 -4.28
N LEU A 209 -5.84 8.98 -3.74
CA LEU A 209 -7.16 8.41 -3.49
C LEU A 209 -7.45 8.37 -2.00
N ALA A 210 -8.19 9.36 -1.50
CA ALA A 210 -8.64 9.41 -0.10
C ALA A 210 -10.13 9.09 0.09
N GLY A 211 -10.84 8.81 -1.02
CA GLY A 211 -12.22 8.29 -1.01
C GLY A 211 -12.26 6.79 -0.74
N ASP A 212 -13.42 6.29 -0.32
CA ASP A 212 -13.68 4.89 -0.05
C ASP A 212 -14.53 4.25 -1.14
N TYR A 213 -14.44 2.93 -1.32
CA TYR A 213 -15.21 2.14 -2.29
C TYR A 213 -15.03 2.61 -3.74
N TRP A 214 -13.76 2.78 -4.14
CA TRP A 214 -13.38 3.03 -5.53
C TRP A 214 -12.81 1.77 -6.19
N TYR A 215 -13.06 1.65 -7.48
CA TYR A 215 -12.45 0.65 -8.35
C TYR A 215 -11.70 1.34 -9.48
N PHE A 216 -10.39 1.22 -9.50
CA PHE A 216 -9.49 1.73 -10.54
C PHE A 216 -9.02 0.59 -11.42
N GLN A 217 -9.07 0.74 -12.75
CA GLN A 217 -8.63 -0.33 -13.65
C GLN A 217 -7.98 0.18 -14.93
N GLY A 218 -6.84 -0.43 -15.28
CA GLY A 218 -6.36 -0.52 -16.65
C GLY A 218 -5.62 0.70 -17.19
N PHE A 219 -5.13 1.62 -16.35
CA PHE A 219 -4.37 2.80 -16.77
C PHE A 219 -3.00 2.87 -16.07
N ASP A 220 -2.14 3.76 -16.56
CA ASP A 220 -0.77 3.94 -16.09
C ASP A 220 -0.59 5.29 -15.40
N VAL A 221 0.33 5.34 -14.42
CA VAL A 221 0.71 6.56 -13.68
C VAL A 221 2.22 6.71 -13.67
N THR A 222 2.72 7.83 -14.19
CA THR A 222 4.16 8.02 -14.39
C THR A 222 4.63 9.45 -14.14
N ASN A 223 5.94 9.62 -13.98
CA ASN A 223 6.64 10.89 -13.90
C ASN A 223 6.11 11.85 -12.81
N SER A 224 5.81 11.35 -11.60
CA SER A 224 5.61 12.25 -10.46
C SER A 224 6.94 12.97 -10.15
N ALA A 225 6.85 14.17 -9.53
CA ALA A 225 8.02 14.94 -9.16
C ALA A 225 8.93 14.19 -8.17
N ASN A 226 10.19 14.58 -8.10
CA ASN A 226 11.14 14.02 -7.12
C ASN A 226 10.56 14.07 -5.70
N ALA A 227 10.74 13.00 -4.94
CA ALA A 227 10.20 12.78 -3.60
C ALA A 227 8.64 12.73 -3.54
N GLN A 228 7.97 12.64 -4.70
CA GLN A 228 6.51 12.52 -4.79
C GLN A 228 6.11 11.12 -5.30
N LYS A 229 5.06 10.56 -4.73
CA LYS A 229 4.55 9.23 -5.07
C LYS A 229 3.79 9.24 -6.40
N GLY A 230 3.82 8.10 -7.10
CA GLY A 230 2.96 7.87 -8.26
C GLY A 230 1.49 7.83 -7.83
N ILE A 231 1.13 6.92 -6.93
CA ILE A 231 -0.20 6.85 -6.32
C ILE A 231 -0.07 6.79 -4.80
N GLN A 232 -0.81 7.64 -4.10
CA GLN A 232 -1.06 7.52 -2.66
C GLN A 232 -2.48 7.02 -2.43
N LEU A 233 -2.63 5.81 -1.91
CA LEU A 233 -3.89 5.19 -1.53
C LEU A 233 -4.13 5.42 -0.03
N SER A 234 -5.12 6.24 0.29
CA SER A 234 -5.40 6.70 1.65
C SER A 234 -6.84 6.42 2.12
N GLY A 235 -7.70 5.91 1.25
CA GLY A 235 -9.07 5.50 1.58
C GLY A 235 -9.16 4.04 1.97
N LYS A 236 -10.39 3.56 2.15
CA LYS A 236 -10.72 2.19 2.54
C LYS A 236 -11.58 1.49 1.50
N TYR A 237 -11.50 0.14 1.48
CA TYR A 237 -12.33 -0.69 0.59
C TYR A 237 -12.19 -0.33 -0.89
N ASN A 238 -10.99 0.06 -1.31
CA ASN A 238 -10.70 0.38 -2.71
C ASN A 238 -10.05 -0.81 -3.40
N THR A 239 -10.25 -0.92 -4.70
CA THR A 239 -9.53 -1.86 -5.55
C THR A 239 -8.74 -1.10 -6.60
N MET A 240 -7.45 -1.45 -6.73
CA MET A 240 -6.56 -1.08 -7.83
C MET A 240 -6.34 -2.33 -8.66
N ASP A 241 -6.86 -2.40 -9.87
CA ASP A 241 -6.76 -3.57 -10.74
C ASP A 241 -6.00 -3.26 -12.01
N ASN A 242 -4.96 -4.02 -12.29
CA ASN A 242 -4.17 -3.86 -13.51
C ASN A 242 -3.69 -2.42 -13.75
N ILE A 243 -3.22 -1.75 -12.69
CA ILE A 243 -2.60 -0.42 -12.73
C ILE A 243 -1.09 -0.59 -12.89
N MET A 244 -0.47 0.25 -13.71
CA MET A 244 0.99 0.33 -13.80
C MET A 244 1.47 1.66 -13.23
N THR A 245 2.51 1.61 -12.37
CA THR A 245 3.18 2.80 -11.84
C THR A 245 4.66 2.71 -12.14
N TYR A 246 5.21 3.68 -12.86
CA TYR A 246 6.61 3.63 -13.26
C TYR A 246 7.24 5.01 -13.43
N HIS A 247 8.56 5.06 -13.26
CA HIS A 247 9.40 6.28 -13.38
C HIS A 247 8.88 7.44 -12.51
N ASN A 248 8.31 7.14 -11.36
CA ASN A 248 7.88 8.16 -10.40
C ASN A 248 9.05 8.58 -9.51
N GLY A 249 9.02 9.81 -9.02
CA GLY A 249 10.08 10.39 -8.19
C GLY A 249 10.10 9.93 -6.73
N ASN A 250 9.34 8.93 -6.36
CA ASN A 250 9.30 8.19 -5.09
C ASN A 250 8.53 6.88 -5.32
N THR A 251 8.02 6.23 -4.27
CA THR A 251 7.25 4.98 -4.36
C THR A 251 6.17 5.02 -5.45
N GLY A 252 6.10 3.97 -6.27
CA GLY A 252 5.11 3.86 -7.35
C GLY A 252 3.68 3.89 -6.83
N LEU A 253 3.31 2.97 -5.91
CA LEU A 253 2.02 2.97 -5.21
C LEU A 253 2.25 2.79 -3.70
N GLN A 254 1.86 3.78 -2.92
CA GLN A 254 1.97 3.76 -1.46
C GLN A 254 0.60 3.79 -0.78
N VAL A 255 0.37 2.84 0.11
CA VAL A 255 -0.75 2.82 1.07
C VAL A 255 -0.29 3.56 2.33
N SER A 256 -0.89 4.71 2.64
CA SER A 256 -0.58 5.51 3.83
C SER A 256 -1.68 6.53 4.11
N ARG A 257 -1.74 7.05 5.34
CA ARG A 257 -2.76 8.03 5.77
C ARG A 257 -2.86 9.23 4.85
N TYR A 258 -4.04 9.83 4.82
CA TYR A 258 -4.32 11.02 4.03
C TYR A 258 -3.80 12.30 4.67
N LEU A 259 -4.16 12.54 5.94
CA LEU A 259 -3.70 13.70 6.72
C LEU A 259 -2.71 13.26 7.79
N THR A 260 -1.79 14.15 8.14
CA THR A 260 -0.81 13.90 9.21
C THR A 260 -1.45 13.72 10.59
N THR A 261 -2.67 14.21 10.77
CA THR A 261 -3.49 14.10 11.98
C THR A 261 -4.37 12.84 12.02
N ASP A 262 -4.36 12.00 10.97
CA ASP A 262 -5.15 10.79 10.95
C ASP A 262 -4.59 9.75 11.91
N GLU A 263 -5.42 9.25 12.80
CA GLU A 263 -5.16 8.14 13.71
C GLU A 263 -5.47 6.78 13.07
N PHE A 264 -5.17 5.68 13.75
CA PHE A 264 -5.23 4.31 13.21
C PHE A 264 -6.60 3.96 12.60
N ASP A 265 -7.70 4.38 13.18
CA ASP A 265 -9.06 4.15 12.68
C ASP A 265 -9.37 4.91 11.38
N MET A 266 -8.58 5.94 11.06
CA MET A 266 -8.66 6.71 9.82
C MET A 266 -7.66 6.23 8.75
N TRP A 267 -6.74 5.35 9.09
CA TRP A 267 -5.73 4.86 8.16
C TRP A 267 -6.35 3.98 7.06
N PRO A 268 -5.73 3.92 5.87
CA PRO A 268 -6.21 3.10 4.76
C PRO A 268 -6.25 1.62 5.13
N ALA A 269 -7.39 0.98 4.90
CA ALA A 269 -7.63 -0.40 5.31
C ALA A 269 -8.52 -1.14 4.30
N TYR A 270 -8.41 -2.46 4.27
CA TYR A 270 -9.25 -3.34 3.44
C TYR A 270 -9.19 -3.00 1.94
N ASN A 271 -8.05 -2.51 1.46
CA ASN A 271 -7.83 -2.24 0.04
C ASN A 271 -7.24 -3.48 -0.65
N LEU A 272 -7.58 -3.66 -1.91
CA LEU A 272 -7.05 -4.71 -2.78
C LEU A 272 -6.24 -4.08 -3.91
N ILE A 273 -4.95 -4.43 -4.00
CA ILE A 273 -4.07 -4.09 -5.11
C ILE A 273 -3.89 -5.39 -5.91
N LEU A 274 -4.58 -5.48 -7.05
CA LEU A 274 -4.75 -6.68 -7.84
C LEU A 274 -4.04 -6.54 -9.19
N ASN A 275 -3.22 -7.50 -9.56
CA ASN A 275 -2.57 -7.56 -10.87
C ASN A 275 -1.83 -6.28 -11.29
N CYS A 276 -1.37 -5.48 -10.32
CA CYS A 276 -0.65 -4.23 -10.58
C CYS A 276 0.84 -4.49 -10.86
N THR A 277 1.46 -3.55 -11.57
CA THR A 277 2.91 -3.59 -11.84
C THR A 277 3.54 -2.27 -11.45
N SER A 278 4.67 -2.30 -10.74
CA SER A 278 5.40 -1.09 -10.32
C SER A 278 6.89 -1.25 -10.59
N TYR A 279 7.47 -0.32 -11.41
CA TYR A 279 8.86 -0.46 -11.82
C TYR A 279 9.56 0.87 -12.12
N GLY A 280 10.89 0.87 -12.09
CA GLY A 280 11.71 2.01 -12.49
C GLY A 280 11.47 3.28 -11.69
N ASN A 281 10.86 3.20 -10.51
CA ASN A 281 10.64 4.35 -9.65
C ASN A 281 11.94 4.72 -8.94
N ALA A 282 12.28 6.01 -8.90
CA ALA A 282 13.53 6.49 -8.34
C ALA A 282 13.42 7.92 -7.82
N ASP A 283 13.75 8.15 -6.57
CA ASP A 283 14.02 9.47 -6.03
C ASP A 283 15.49 9.85 -6.22
N ALA A 284 15.82 11.11 -6.05
CA ALA A 284 17.19 11.60 -6.27
C ALA A 284 18.23 10.99 -5.29
N GLY A 285 17.79 10.47 -4.15
CA GLY A 285 18.64 9.83 -3.14
C GLY A 285 18.68 8.31 -3.25
N TYR A 286 17.81 7.72 -4.03
CA TYR A 286 17.64 6.27 -4.18
C TYR A 286 17.28 5.54 -2.87
N GLU A 287 16.67 6.21 -1.89
CA GLU A 287 16.42 5.64 -0.56
C GLU A 287 14.94 5.42 -0.22
N ASP A 288 14.01 6.00 -1.00
CA ASP A 288 12.58 6.03 -0.66
C ASP A 288 11.66 5.54 -1.80
N ALA A 289 12.21 5.24 -2.96
CA ALA A 289 11.42 4.89 -4.15
C ALA A 289 11.23 3.38 -4.29
N ASP A 290 10.26 2.86 -3.55
CA ASP A 290 9.82 1.48 -3.64
C ASP A 290 8.90 1.25 -4.85
N GLY A 291 8.74 0.00 -5.26
CA GLY A 291 7.65 -0.35 -6.17
C GLY A 291 6.29 -0.18 -5.51
N PHE A 292 6.08 -0.91 -4.45
CA PHE A 292 4.90 -0.85 -3.58
C PHE A 292 5.30 -0.60 -2.14
N ALA A 293 4.54 0.23 -1.44
CA ALA A 293 4.71 0.40 -0.01
C ALA A 293 3.36 0.36 0.73
N ALA A 294 3.36 -0.24 1.89
CA ALA A 294 2.30 -0.10 2.88
C ALA A 294 2.99 0.17 4.22
N LYS A 295 3.37 1.44 4.46
CA LYS A 295 4.33 1.79 5.51
C LYS A 295 3.87 2.93 6.41
N LEU A 296 4.32 2.90 7.67
CA LEU A 296 4.17 3.90 8.72
C LEU A 296 2.74 4.10 9.25
N THR A 297 1.73 4.20 8.39
CA THR A 297 0.37 4.57 8.77
C THR A 297 -0.64 3.79 7.94
N VAL A 298 -0.78 2.50 8.24
CA VAL A 298 -1.56 1.52 7.48
C VAL A 298 -2.48 0.77 8.43
N GLY A 299 -3.77 0.74 8.13
CA GLY A 299 -4.77 -0.07 8.83
C GLY A 299 -4.80 -1.51 8.36
N ASP A 300 -5.66 -2.33 8.94
CA ASP A 300 -5.74 -3.77 8.70
C ASP A 300 -6.29 -4.13 7.31
N GLY A 301 -5.95 -5.33 6.86
CA GLY A 301 -6.64 -6.03 5.77
C GLY A 301 -6.31 -5.55 4.36
N ASN A 302 -5.22 -4.79 4.16
CA ASN A 302 -4.75 -4.46 2.83
C ASN A 302 -4.09 -5.67 2.17
N VAL A 303 -4.38 -5.93 0.90
CA VAL A 303 -3.92 -7.10 0.14
C VAL A 303 -3.27 -6.66 -1.17
N PHE A 304 -2.08 -7.18 -1.43
CA PHE A 304 -1.45 -7.18 -2.76
C PHE A 304 -1.56 -8.60 -3.33
N ASP A 305 -2.19 -8.76 -4.48
CA ASP A 305 -2.44 -10.05 -5.12
C ASP A 305 -2.06 -10.00 -6.61
N GLY A 306 -1.20 -10.90 -7.05
CA GLY A 306 -0.79 -10.96 -8.45
C GLY A 306 0.05 -9.76 -8.92
N CYS A 307 0.77 -9.08 -8.03
CA CYS A 307 1.52 -7.88 -8.34
C CYS A 307 2.97 -8.19 -8.74
N ILE A 308 3.55 -7.33 -9.58
CA ILE A 308 4.94 -7.42 -10.04
C ILE A 308 5.66 -6.13 -9.67
N SER A 309 6.83 -6.24 -9.01
CA SER A 309 7.69 -5.11 -8.68
C SER A 309 9.11 -5.36 -9.15
N TYR A 310 9.67 -4.46 -9.96
CA TYR A 310 11.02 -4.64 -10.48
C TYR A 310 11.76 -3.33 -10.77
N ASN A 311 13.08 -3.38 -10.70
CA ASN A 311 13.98 -2.26 -11.01
C ASN A 311 13.61 -0.93 -10.34
N ASN A 312 13.04 -0.98 -9.14
CA ASN A 312 12.87 0.22 -8.34
C ASN A 312 14.16 0.56 -7.62
N ALA A 313 14.40 1.85 -7.38
CA ALA A 313 15.65 2.29 -6.77
C ALA A 313 15.85 1.76 -5.36
N ASP A 314 14.79 1.67 -4.56
CA ASP A 314 14.84 1.06 -3.24
C ASP A 314 14.22 -0.34 -3.26
N ASP A 315 13.19 -0.63 -2.52
CA ASP A 315 12.66 -1.97 -2.33
C ASP A 315 11.53 -2.33 -3.33
N GLY A 316 11.31 -3.61 -3.58
CA GLY A 316 10.14 -4.06 -4.33
C GLY A 316 8.85 -3.82 -3.54
N TRP A 317 8.81 -4.24 -2.29
CA TRP A 317 7.81 -3.90 -1.28
C TRP A 317 8.46 -3.38 -0.01
N ASP A 318 7.90 -2.31 0.58
CA ASP A 318 8.28 -1.81 1.89
C ASP A 318 7.06 -1.72 2.83
N LEU A 319 7.05 -2.58 3.88
CA LEU A 319 6.03 -2.59 4.94
C LEU A 319 6.58 -1.96 6.23
N PHE A 320 7.41 -0.94 6.12
CA PHE A 320 8.13 -0.35 7.24
C PHE A 320 7.20 0.24 8.30
N ALA A 321 7.44 -0.16 9.55
CA ALA A 321 6.91 0.50 10.74
C ALA A 321 8.07 0.95 11.62
N LYS A 322 7.88 2.00 12.41
CA LYS A 322 8.90 2.51 13.32
C LYS A 322 8.30 2.82 14.70
N VAL A 323 9.15 2.88 15.71
CA VAL A 323 8.73 3.10 17.10
C VAL A 323 7.84 4.34 17.25
N GLN A 324 8.15 5.42 16.53
CA GLN A 324 7.41 6.68 16.63
C GLN A 324 5.99 6.63 16.03
N SER A 325 5.79 5.81 15.00
CA SER A 325 4.44 5.62 14.40
C SER A 325 3.68 4.45 15.02
N GLY A 326 4.36 3.59 15.78
CA GLY A 326 3.80 2.36 16.30
C GLY A 326 3.66 1.26 15.25
N SER A 327 3.01 0.17 15.63
CA SER A 327 2.67 -0.94 14.75
C SER A 327 1.66 -0.52 13.69
N ILE A 328 1.79 -1.10 12.52
CA ILE A 328 0.80 -0.96 11.42
C ILE A 328 -0.09 -2.21 11.35
N GLY A 329 -1.23 -2.09 10.67
CA GLY A 329 -2.15 -3.19 10.44
C GLY A 329 -1.53 -4.29 9.58
N ALA A 330 -2.08 -5.50 9.69
CA ALA A 330 -1.61 -6.65 8.93
C ALA A 330 -1.85 -6.48 7.43
N VAL A 331 -0.80 -6.72 6.64
CA VAL A 331 -0.80 -6.67 5.18
C VAL A 331 -0.54 -8.08 4.65
N THR A 332 -1.29 -8.47 3.61
CA THR A 332 -1.05 -9.73 2.89
C THR A 332 -0.49 -9.43 1.51
N ILE A 333 0.61 -10.09 1.15
CA ILE A 333 1.18 -10.10 -0.20
C ILE A 333 1.11 -11.54 -0.70
N LYS A 334 0.46 -11.77 -1.83
CA LYS A 334 0.34 -13.12 -2.39
C LYS A 334 0.43 -13.15 -3.91
N ASN A 335 0.78 -14.30 -4.46
CA ASN A 335 0.87 -14.53 -5.91
C ASN A 335 1.73 -13.49 -6.64
N SER A 336 2.74 -12.93 -5.98
CA SER A 336 3.45 -11.72 -6.42
C SER A 336 4.93 -11.99 -6.67
N VAL A 337 5.54 -11.14 -7.50
CA VAL A 337 6.94 -11.30 -7.92
C VAL A 337 7.72 -10.01 -7.67
N ALA A 338 8.89 -10.11 -7.04
CA ALA A 338 9.85 -9.03 -6.82
C ALA A 338 11.20 -9.38 -7.42
N TYR A 339 11.72 -8.58 -8.37
CA TYR A 339 13.02 -8.86 -8.98
C TYR A 339 13.80 -7.62 -9.38
N GLY A 340 15.12 -7.71 -9.39
CA GLY A 340 16.01 -6.65 -9.87
C GLY A 340 15.91 -5.32 -9.13
N ASN A 341 15.26 -5.25 -7.95
CA ASN A 341 15.15 -4.01 -7.19
C ASN A 341 16.52 -3.63 -6.59
N GLY A 342 16.75 -2.32 -6.40
CA GLY A 342 18.06 -1.75 -6.06
C GLY A 342 18.93 -1.45 -7.27
N TYR A 343 18.49 -1.83 -8.48
CA TYR A 343 19.05 -1.45 -9.76
C TYR A 343 17.96 -0.89 -10.65
N LEU A 344 18.27 0.19 -11.36
CA LEU A 344 17.37 0.72 -12.39
C LEU A 344 17.42 -0.15 -13.65
N GLU A 345 16.47 0.05 -14.57
CA GLU A 345 16.32 -0.75 -15.79
C GLU A 345 17.57 -0.79 -16.66
N ASP A 346 18.39 0.27 -16.65
CA ASP A 346 19.66 0.38 -17.37
C ASP A 346 20.85 -0.27 -16.63
N GLY A 347 20.63 -0.80 -15.43
CA GLY A 347 21.63 -1.39 -14.56
C GLY A 347 22.32 -0.40 -13.62
N THR A 348 21.83 0.83 -13.51
CA THR A 348 22.34 1.80 -12.54
C THR A 348 22.20 1.25 -11.12
N ASP A 349 23.30 1.21 -10.39
CA ASP A 349 23.35 0.84 -8.96
C ASP A 349 22.66 1.93 -8.13
N ALA A 350 21.57 1.57 -7.45
CA ALA A 350 20.69 2.50 -6.76
C ALA A 350 20.65 2.24 -5.23
N GLY A 351 19.46 2.12 -4.63
CA GLY A 351 19.27 2.04 -3.19
C GLY A 351 19.50 0.67 -2.53
N ASN A 352 18.66 0.33 -1.55
CA ASN A 352 18.82 -0.90 -0.75
C ASN A 352 18.49 -2.17 -1.53
N GLY A 353 17.37 -2.21 -2.22
CA GLY A 353 17.02 -3.27 -3.15
C GLY A 353 16.61 -4.58 -2.51
N ASN A 354 15.76 -4.57 -1.49
CA ASN A 354 15.11 -5.80 -1.04
C ASN A 354 13.93 -6.14 -1.96
N GLY A 355 13.62 -7.42 -2.13
CA GLY A 355 12.42 -7.85 -2.86
C GLY A 355 11.16 -7.56 -2.04
N PHE A 356 11.00 -8.26 -0.92
CA PHE A 356 9.90 -8.09 0.03
C PHE A 356 10.45 -7.73 1.41
N LYS A 357 10.38 -6.46 1.78
CA LYS A 357 10.76 -5.94 3.10
C LYS A 357 9.52 -5.84 3.98
N LEU A 358 9.40 -6.74 4.97
CA LEU A 358 8.17 -7.04 5.69
C LEU A 358 8.17 -6.46 7.12
N GLY A 359 8.63 -5.23 7.31
CA GLY A 359 8.57 -4.60 8.61
C GLY A 359 9.65 -3.57 8.90
N GLY A 360 9.84 -3.23 10.17
CA GLY A 360 10.84 -2.29 10.68
C GLY A 360 10.85 -2.17 12.19
N ASP A 361 11.96 -1.71 12.75
CA ASP A 361 12.15 -1.33 14.16
C ASP A 361 11.61 -2.30 15.21
N SER A 362 11.58 -3.60 14.89
CA SER A 362 11.01 -4.65 15.73
C SER A 362 9.52 -4.46 16.06
N MET A 363 8.81 -3.68 15.25
CA MET A 363 7.37 -3.48 15.39
C MET A 363 6.61 -4.71 14.87
N SER A 364 5.60 -5.16 15.62
CA SER A 364 4.70 -6.24 15.21
C SER A 364 3.84 -5.79 14.00
N GLY A 365 3.76 -6.60 12.95
CA GLY A 365 2.95 -6.32 11.76
C GLY A 365 2.02 -7.47 11.39
N LYS A 366 2.33 -8.70 11.83
CA LYS A 366 1.58 -9.92 11.48
C LYS A 366 1.35 -10.09 9.98
N HIS A 367 2.30 -9.58 9.19
CA HIS A 367 2.21 -9.60 7.73
C HIS A 367 2.27 -11.04 7.19
N VAL A 368 1.62 -11.27 6.07
CA VAL A 368 1.58 -12.56 5.39
C VAL A 368 2.19 -12.42 4.00
N LEU A 369 3.16 -13.28 3.68
CA LEU A 369 3.70 -13.48 2.34
C LEU A 369 3.35 -14.89 1.89
N GLU A 370 2.60 -15.05 0.79
CA GLU A 370 2.13 -16.35 0.34
C GLU A 370 2.25 -16.50 -1.18
N ASN A 371 2.80 -17.62 -1.64
CA ASN A 371 2.95 -17.94 -3.06
C ASN A 371 3.68 -16.82 -3.84
N CYS A 372 4.82 -16.35 -3.32
CA CYS A 372 5.59 -15.25 -3.91
C CYS A 372 6.95 -15.73 -4.40
N VAL A 373 7.48 -15.02 -5.41
CA VAL A 373 8.83 -15.24 -5.95
C VAL A 373 9.66 -13.97 -5.80
N ALA A 374 10.85 -14.08 -5.20
CA ALA A 374 11.85 -13.02 -5.15
C ALA A 374 13.13 -13.49 -5.85
N PHE A 375 13.61 -12.78 -6.84
CA PHE A 375 14.88 -13.15 -7.48
C PHE A 375 15.69 -11.93 -7.89
N ASP A 376 16.99 -12.10 -7.82
CA ASP A 376 17.98 -11.17 -8.37
C ASP A 376 17.82 -9.71 -7.86
N ASN A 377 17.34 -9.55 -6.62
CA ASN A 377 17.31 -8.25 -5.95
C ASN A 377 18.69 -7.95 -5.34
N LYS A 378 19.08 -6.67 -5.32
CA LYS A 378 20.41 -6.21 -4.85
C LYS A 378 20.71 -6.57 -3.39
N ALA A 379 19.70 -6.66 -2.55
CA ALA A 379 19.88 -7.06 -1.15
C ALA A 379 19.21 -8.40 -0.85
N LYS A 380 18.13 -8.40 -0.08
CA LYS A 380 17.46 -9.61 0.38
C LYS A 380 16.23 -9.90 -0.47
N GLY A 381 15.98 -11.16 -0.78
CA GLY A 381 14.74 -11.54 -1.46
C GLY A 381 13.53 -11.36 -0.57
N ILE A 382 13.54 -12.00 0.59
CA ILE A 382 12.50 -11.90 1.62
C ILE A 382 13.15 -11.46 2.92
N ASP A 383 12.76 -10.30 3.44
CA ASP A 383 13.35 -9.68 4.63
C ASP A 383 12.27 -9.39 5.68
N SER A 384 12.40 -9.99 6.87
CA SER A 384 11.56 -9.59 8.01
C SER A 384 11.78 -8.13 8.44
N ASN A 385 12.93 -7.57 8.08
CA ASN A 385 13.39 -6.26 8.50
C ASN A 385 13.10 -5.98 9.99
N SER A 386 13.42 -6.96 10.82
CA SER A 386 13.19 -7.01 12.27
C SER A 386 11.73 -7.12 12.75
N CYS A 387 10.71 -7.18 11.89
CA CYS A 387 9.34 -7.51 12.32
C CYS A 387 9.32 -8.92 12.94
N PRO A 388 8.77 -9.09 14.17
CA PRO A 388 8.94 -10.33 14.94
C PRO A 388 7.94 -11.44 14.61
N ASP A 389 6.89 -11.19 13.82
CA ASP A 389 5.70 -12.06 13.74
C ASP A 389 5.13 -12.22 12.33
N ILE A 390 5.99 -12.21 11.31
CA ILE A 390 5.59 -12.45 9.92
C ILE A 390 5.29 -13.94 9.64
N LYS A 391 4.43 -14.17 8.64
CA LYS A 391 4.08 -15.50 8.15
C LYS A 391 4.45 -15.63 6.68
N ILE A 392 5.23 -16.67 6.34
CA ILE A 392 5.65 -16.95 4.97
C ILE A 392 5.17 -18.33 4.57
N LYS A 393 4.52 -18.44 3.41
CA LYS A 393 4.02 -19.71 2.89
C LYS A 393 4.36 -19.88 1.41
N ASN A 394 4.73 -21.08 1.04
CA ASN A 394 4.86 -21.52 -0.35
C ASN A 394 5.57 -20.49 -1.26
N SER A 395 6.70 -19.99 -0.82
CA SER A 395 7.41 -18.93 -1.52
C SER A 395 8.82 -19.37 -1.94
N THR A 396 9.29 -18.82 -3.06
CA THR A 396 10.59 -19.14 -3.65
C THR A 396 11.44 -17.89 -3.71
N SER A 397 12.70 -17.97 -3.27
CA SER A 397 13.66 -16.88 -3.30
C SER A 397 14.96 -17.35 -3.90
N ILE A 398 15.41 -16.72 -5.00
CA ILE A 398 16.52 -17.20 -5.83
C ILE A 398 17.49 -16.06 -6.13
N ASP A 399 18.80 -16.32 -6.02
CA ASP A 399 19.90 -15.45 -6.48
C ASP A 399 19.88 -14.00 -6.01
N ASN A 400 19.26 -13.70 -4.88
CA ASN A 400 19.34 -12.33 -4.32
C ASN A 400 20.74 -12.10 -3.75
N GLU A 401 21.29 -10.90 -3.89
CA GLU A 401 22.71 -10.64 -3.67
C GLU A 401 23.19 -10.76 -2.22
N SER A 402 22.30 -10.57 -1.24
CA SER A 402 22.63 -10.80 0.17
C SER A 402 21.99 -12.11 0.62
N TYR A 403 20.89 -12.06 1.37
CA TYR A 403 20.12 -13.24 1.77
C TYR A 403 18.98 -13.49 0.78
N ASN A 404 18.71 -14.75 0.44
CA ASN A 404 17.43 -15.07 -0.17
C ASN A 404 16.29 -14.89 0.84
N VAL A 405 16.49 -15.34 2.09
CA VAL A 405 15.51 -15.21 3.18
C VAL A 405 16.24 -14.74 4.43
N ALA A 406 15.85 -13.61 5.00
CA ALA A 406 16.42 -13.06 6.22
C ALA A 406 15.33 -12.86 7.29
N LEU A 407 15.31 -13.75 8.30
CA LEU A 407 14.38 -13.70 9.41
C LEU A 407 15.13 -13.34 10.69
N TYR A 408 14.94 -12.12 11.17
CA TYR A 408 15.63 -11.61 12.37
C TYR A 408 14.80 -10.53 13.06
N THR A 409 15.11 -10.25 14.32
CA THR A 409 14.62 -9.09 15.08
C THR A 409 15.79 -8.40 15.78
N LYS A 410 15.66 -7.11 16.04
CA LYS A 410 16.65 -6.32 16.78
C LYS A 410 16.50 -6.50 18.29
N THR A 411 15.31 -6.82 18.76
CA THR A 411 14.98 -7.04 20.18
C THR A 411 14.62 -8.50 20.38
N ALA A 412 15.27 -9.12 21.33
CA ALA A 412 15.33 -10.57 21.54
C ALA A 412 14.03 -11.23 22.03
N GLU A 413 12.97 -10.48 22.32
CA GLU A 413 11.83 -11.00 23.06
C GLU A 413 10.67 -11.33 22.11
N ASN A 414 10.25 -12.61 22.12
CA ASN A 414 8.99 -13.08 21.55
C ASN A 414 8.85 -13.02 20.01
N THR A 415 9.74 -13.70 19.28
CA THR A 415 9.48 -13.95 17.86
C THR A 415 8.38 -14.98 17.66
N ASP A 416 7.44 -14.70 16.75
CA ASP A 416 6.35 -15.58 16.37
C ASP A 416 6.32 -15.81 14.85
N TYR A 417 7.51 -16.09 14.28
CA TYR A 417 7.63 -16.42 12.87
C TYR A 417 6.95 -17.74 12.53
N GLU A 418 6.17 -17.72 11.44
CA GLU A 418 5.67 -18.92 10.81
C GLU A 418 6.23 -19.02 9.37
N ALA A 419 6.94 -20.10 9.06
CA ALA A 419 7.44 -20.36 7.72
C ALA A 419 7.13 -21.80 7.32
N THR A 420 6.56 -21.98 6.13
CA THR A 420 6.20 -23.30 5.57
C THR A 420 6.25 -23.27 4.05
N GLY A 421 6.89 -24.28 3.46
CA GLY A 421 6.98 -24.42 2.01
C GLY A 421 7.94 -23.41 1.36
N ILE A 422 9.09 -23.15 1.98
CA ILE A 422 10.05 -22.16 1.48
C ILE A 422 11.14 -22.86 0.66
N ILE A 423 11.45 -22.31 -0.52
CA ILE A 423 12.67 -22.62 -1.27
C ILE A 423 13.54 -21.37 -1.33
N SER A 424 14.73 -21.42 -0.74
CA SER A 424 15.84 -20.52 -1.01
C SER A 424 16.86 -21.25 -1.88
N TYR A 425 17.24 -20.70 -3.03
CA TYR A 425 18.15 -21.38 -3.94
C TYR A 425 19.12 -20.40 -4.64
N ARG A 426 20.31 -20.90 -5.01
CA ARG A 426 21.30 -20.14 -5.79
C ARG A 426 21.76 -20.95 -6.98
N THR A 427 21.68 -20.36 -8.18
CA THR A 427 21.97 -21.03 -9.45
C THR A 427 23.43 -20.95 -9.86
N GLY A 428 24.12 -19.85 -9.54
CA GLY A 428 25.42 -19.48 -10.13
C GLY A 428 26.60 -19.53 -9.16
N PHE A 429 26.47 -20.21 -8.02
CA PHE A 429 27.48 -20.14 -6.96
C PHE A 429 28.87 -20.66 -7.35
N ASP A 430 28.97 -21.59 -8.28
CA ASP A 430 30.24 -22.19 -8.73
C ASP A 430 30.73 -21.67 -10.09
N SER A 431 30.06 -20.74 -10.73
CA SER A 431 30.50 -20.23 -12.03
C SER A 431 31.03 -18.81 -11.91
N ASP A 432 32.26 -18.61 -12.39
CA ASP A 432 32.85 -17.28 -12.63
C ASP A 432 32.02 -16.42 -13.61
N THR A 433 30.94 -16.97 -14.16
CA THR A 433 30.14 -16.35 -15.20
C THR A 433 28.95 -15.52 -14.63
N VAL A 434 28.57 -15.70 -13.37
CA VAL A 434 27.57 -14.82 -12.74
C VAL A 434 28.31 -13.67 -12.05
N ALA A 435 28.60 -12.64 -12.80
CA ALA A 435 29.39 -11.48 -12.34
C ALA A 435 28.82 -10.82 -11.08
N ARG A 436 27.53 -10.98 -10.80
CA ARG A 436 26.83 -10.43 -9.62
C ARG A 436 27.04 -11.25 -8.34
N THR A 437 27.24 -12.56 -8.47
CA THR A 437 27.54 -13.42 -7.32
C THR A 437 29.03 -13.60 -7.09
N ALA A 438 29.88 -13.36 -8.09
CA ALA A 438 31.33 -13.40 -7.96
C ALA A 438 31.83 -12.23 -7.09
N GLY A 439 32.33 -12.54 -5.91
CA GLY A 439 32.84 -11.55 -4.96
C GLY A 439 31.79 -10.95 -4.02
N LEU A 440 30.53 -11.36 -4.12
CA LEU A 440 29.51 -10.97 -3.17
C LEU A 440 29.71 -11.68 -1.83
N ASN A 441 29.35 -10.97 -0.77
CA ASN A 441 29.37 -11.50 0.59
C ASN A 441 28.10 -12.35 0.81
N VAL A 442 28.02 -13.48 0.08
CA VAL A 442 26.88 -14.41 0.18
C VAL A 442 26.81 -14.93 1.61
N LYS A 443 25.67 -14.74 2.23
CA LYS A 443 25.41 -15.10 3.63
C LYS A 443 24.45 -16.27 3.71
N GLU A 444 24.54 -17.00 4.82
CA GLU A 444 23.57 -18.04 5.15
C GLU A 444 22.22 -17.42 5.49
N ASP A 445 21.12 -17.95 4.93
CA ASP A 445 19.78 -17.43 5.17
C ASP A 445 19.34 -17.48 6.64
N LEU A 446 19.95 -18.38 7.42
CA LEU A 446 19.67 -18.58 8.84
C LEU A 446 20.75 -17.99 9.76
N GLU A 447 21.52 -17.00 9.30
CA GLU A 447 22.45 -16.33 10.19
C GLU A 447 21.68 -15.78 11.41
N PRO A 448 22.01 -16.24 12.65
CA PRO A 448 21.30 -15.80 13.84
C PRO A 448 21.63 -14.33 14.14
N LYS A 449 20.74 -13.44 13.73
CA LYS A 449 20.70 -12.08 14.26
C LYS A 449 19.58 -12.01 15.27
N GLY A 450 19.93 -11.95 16.54
CA GLY A 450 18.98 -11.96 17.64
C GLY A 450 18.56 -13.37 18.07
N THR A 451 17.61 -13.47 18.98
CA THR A 451 17.11 -14.73 19.54
C THR A 451 15.95 -15.30 18.72
N GLN A 452 16.21 -15.67 17.48
CA GLN A 452 15.23 -16.40 16.70
C GLN A 452 15.00 -17.78 17.31
N ASP A 453 13.74 -18.20 17.40
CA ASP A 453 13.45 -19.61 17.61
C ASP A 453 13.56 -20.35 16.27
N ILE A 454 14.79 -20.66 15.87
CA ILE A 454 15.13 -21.38 14.63
C ILE A 454 14.30 -22.66 14.50
N LYS A 455 13.93 -23.31 15.62
CA LYS A 455 13.12 -24.53 15.61
C LYS A 455 11.72 -24.30 15.03
N LYS A 456 11.18 -23.08 15.09
CA LYS A 456 9.88 -22.76 14.51
C LYS A 456 9.90 -22.67 12.99
N ILE A 457 11.01 -22.26 12.40
CA ILE A 457 11.17 -22.03 10.97
C ILE A 457 11.99 -23.11 10.27
N TYR A 458 12.93 -23.77 10.97
CA TYR A 458 13.74 -24.84 10.42
C TYR A 458 12.97 -26.17 10.46
N LYS A 459 12.22 -26.45 9.42
CA LYS A 459 11.30 -27.57 9.26
C LYS A 459 11.66 -28.40 8.02
N THR A 460 11.05 -29.58 7.89
CA THR A 460 11.21 -30.46 6.71
C THR A 460 10.64 -29.87 5.42
N THR A 461 9.74 -28.89 5.52
CA THR A 461 9.11 -28.21 4.41
C THR A 461 9.85 -26.94 3.95
N ASN A 462 10.89 -26.51 4.65
CA ASN A 462 11.63 -25.28 4.36
C ASN A 462 13.07 -25.63 4.00
N TYR A 463 13.52 -25.15 2.87
CA TYR A 463 14.86 -25.36 2.33
C TYR A 463 15.58 -24.02 2.30
N PHE A 464 16.57 -23.85 3.18
CA PHE A 464 17.36 -22.62 3.30
C PHE A 464 18.76 -22.85 2.74
N TRP A 465 19.29 -21.81 2.08
CA TRP A 465 20.64 -21.85 1.55
C TRP A 465 21.67 -21.95 2.66
N ASP A 466 22.53 -22.94 2.55
CA ASP A 466 23.72 -23.13 3.41
C ASP A 466 24.99 -22.81 2.61
N THR A 467 25.66 -21.73 2.96
CA THR A 467 26.88 -21.26 2.28
C THR A 467 28.04 -22.25 2.41
N ALA A 468 28.12 -23.01 3.51
CA ALA A 468 29.20 -23.97 3.73
C ALA A 468 29.10 -25.18 2.81
N SER A 469 27.92 -25.75 2.65
CA SER A 469 27.66 -26.89 1.75
C SER A 469 27.30 -26.47 0.33
N LYS A 470 27.08 -25.16 0.09
CA LYS A 470 26.67 -24.59 -1.21
C LYS A 470 25.42 -25.29 -1.78
N THR A 471 24.44 -25.51 -0.94
CA THR A 471 23.16 -26.12 -1.29
C THR A 471 22.06 -25.66 -0.35
N SER A 472 20.83 -25.84 -0.73
CA SER A 472 19.69 -25.55 0.14
C SER A 472 19.27 -26.82 0.84
N VAL A 473 19.13 -26.75 2.16
CA VAL A 473 18.85 -27.90 3.03
C VAL A 473 17.65 -27.65 3.93
N ASN A 474 16.93 -28.71 4.26
CA ASN A 474 15.87 -28.69 5.28
C ASN A 474 16.38 -29.24 6.63
N SER A 475 15.49 -29.31 7.62
CA SER A 475 15.84 -29.78 8.98
C SER A 475 16.28 -31.25 9.06
N GLU A 476 16.05 -32.06 8.05
CA GLU A 476 16.47 -33.48 7.98
C GLU A 476 17.68 -33.68 7.06
N GLY A 477 18.23 -32.60 6.48
CA GLY A 477 19.37 -32.66 5.59
C GLY A 477 19.00 -33.00 4.14
N ALA A 478 17.73 -33.06 3.79
CA ALA A 478 17.31 -33.18 2.40
C ALA A 478 17.61 -31.88 1.64
N THR A 479 18.06 -32.01 0.39
CA THR A 479 18.56 -30.88 -0.41
C THR A 479 17.66 -30.59 -1.62
N VAL A 480 17.64 -29.33 -2.03
CA VAL A 480 17.03 -28.91 -3.30
C VAL A 480 17.90 -29.42 -4.47
N SER A 481 17.27 -29.99 -5.47
CA SER A 481 17.92 -30.40 -6.71
C SER A 481 17.47 -29.49 -7.88
N THR A 482 18.35 -29.25 -8.85
CA THR A 482 18.02 -28.46 -10.04
C THR A 482 16.88 -29.03 -10.84
N ASP A 483 16.67 -30.34 -10.79
CA ASP A 483 15.56 -31.02 -11.48
C ASP A 483 14.19 -30.85 -10.82
N TRP A 484 14.13 -30.13 -9.68
CA TRP A 484 12.87 -29.64 -9.12
C TRP A 484 12.27 -28.52 -9.96
N PHE A 485 13.08 -27.81 -10.74
CA PHE A 485 12.65 -26.69 -11.55
C PHE A 485 12.58 -27.08 -13.03
N LYS A 486 11.56 -26.61 -13.74
CA LYS A 486 11.50 -26.72 -15.19
C LYS A 486 12.55 -25.84 -15.85
N SER A 487 12.74 -24.63 -15.38
CA SER A 487 13.79 -23.71 -15.78
C SER A 487 14.27 -22.84 -14.61
N LEU A 488 15.57 -22.67 -14.52
CA LEU A 488 16.24 -21.67 -13.64
C LEU A 488 16.81 -20.50 -14.46
N ASP A 489 16.64 -20.53 -15.79
CA ASP A 489 17.12 -19.47 -16.70
C ASP A 489 16.09 -18.35 -16.78
N TYR A 490 16.43 -17.20 -16.22
CA TYR A 490 15.67 -15.96 -16.28
C TYR A 490 16.35 -14.86 -17.11
N SER A 491 17.37 -15.21 -17.91
CA SER A 491 18.13 -14.26 -18.73
C SER A 491 17.28 -13.51 -19.77
N ALA A 492 16.11 -14.03 -20.13
CA ALA A 492 15.14 -13.32 -20.97
C ALA A 492 14.40 -12.18 -20.22
N ILE A 493 14.50 -12.14 -18.89
CA ILE A 493 13.92 -11.09 -18.03
C ILE A 493 15.01 -10.12 -17.60
N LEU A 494 16.12 -10.63 -17.08
CA LEU A 494 17.29 -9.86 -16.65
C LEU A 494 18.57 -10.44 -17.27
N ASP A 495 19.41 -9.58 -17.84
CA ASP A 495 20.79 -9.92 -18.24
C ASP A 495 21.78 -9.18 -17.33
N GLY A 496 22.34 -9.90 -16.38
CA GLY A 496 23.07 -9.31 -15.27
C GLY A 496 22.14 -8.42 -14.42
N VAL A 497 22.43 -7.11 -14.35
CA VAL A 497 21.63 -6.13 -13.59
C VAL A 497 20.61 -5.37 -14.45
N LYS A 498 20.63 -5.58 -15.77
CA LYS A 498 19.79 -4.83 -16.71
C LYS A 498 18.51 -5.59 -17.03
N SER A 499 17.43 -4.88 -17.03
CA SER A 499 16.15 -5.39 -17.54
C SER A 499 16.22 -5.52 -19.06
N VAL A 500 15.98 -6.71 -19.59
CA VAL A 500 15.96 -7.00 -21.03
C VAL A 500 14.60 -7.45 -21.51
N GLY A 501 13.71 -7.81 -20.59
CA GLY A 501 12.34 -8.21 -20.85
C GLY A 501 11.44 -7.93 -19.65
N THR A 502 10.18 -8.29 -19.78
CA THR A 502 9.20 -8.16 -18.71
C THR A 502 8.47 -9.48 -18.52
N ILE A 503 8.04 -9.73 -17.28
CA ILE A 503 7.14 -10.83 -16.98
C ILE A 503 5.76 -10.47 -17.57
N THR A 504 5.21 -11.38 -18.38
CA THR A 504 3.92 -11.21 -19.04
C THR A 504 2.76 -11.62 -18.12
N ARG A 505 1.55 -11.28 -18.54
CA ARG A 505 0.32 -11.68 -17.85
C ARG A 505 -0.59 -12.48 -18.78
N ASN A 506 -1.37 -13.39 -18.19
CA ASN A 506 -2.47 -14.07 -18.87
C ASN A 506 -3.61 -13.08 -19.18
N ALA A 507 -4.57 -13.50 -20.01
CA ALA A 507 -5.69 -12.65 -20.40
C ALA A 507 -6.57 -12.21 -19.22
N ASP A 508 -6.58 -12.95 -18.12
CA ASP A 508 -7.28 -12.64 -16.86
C ASP A 508 -6.47 -11.77 -15.89
N GLY A 509 -5.28 -11.29 -16.31
CA GLY A 509 -4.39 -10.46 -15.52
C GLY A 509 -3.43 -11.21 -14.61
N THR A 510 -3.58 -12.53 -14.42
CA THR A 510 -2.67 -13.33 -13.60
C THR A 510 -1.26 -13.39 -14.21
N ILE A 511 -0.25 -13.54 -13.35
CA ILE A 511 1.16 -13.55 -13.78
C ILE A 511 1.47 -14.82 -14.58
N ALA A 512 2.18 -14.68 -15.71
CA ALA A 512 2.63 -15.77 -16.56
C ALA A 512 4.16 -15.86 -16.52
N LEU A 513 4.70 -16.60 -15.55
CA LEU A 513 6.15 -16.91 -15.46
C LEU A 513 6.59 -17.99 -16.47
N GLY A 514 5.65 -18.72 -17.06
CA GLY A 514 5.98 -19.86 -17.93
C GLY A 514 6.72 -20.98 -17.17
N ASP A 515 7.84 -21.42 -17.72
CA ASP A 515 8.67 -22.45 -17.09
C ASP A 515 9.70 -21.89 -16.08
N VAL A 516 9.87 -20.57 -16.00
CA VAL A 516 10.83 -19.94 -15.09
C VAL A 516 10.40 -20.20 -13.65
N PHE A 517 11.26 -20.86 -12.88
CA PHE A 517 11.04 -21.31 -11.50
C PHE A 517 9.83 -22.22 -11.28
N ALA A 518 9.13 -22.63 -12.35
CA ALA A 518 8.03 -23.58 -12.24
C ALA A 518 8.56 -24.95 -11.74
N LEU A 519 7.86 -25.49 -10.75
CA LEU A 519 8.27 -26.75 -10.13
C LEU A 519 7.82 -27.97 -10.96
N THR A 520 8.63 -29.03 -10.92
CA THR A 520 8.34 -30.34 -11.47
C THR A 520 7.69 -31.23 -10.40
N ASP A 521 7.23 -32.41 -10.79
CA ASP A 521 6.71 -33.46 -9.88
C ASP A 521 7.79 -34.06 -8.95
N LYS A 522 9.07 -33.70 -9.15
CA LYS A 522 10.17 -34.12 -8.28
C LYS A 522 10.30 -33.23 -7.03
N ALA A 523 9.77 -32.02 -7.07
CA ALA A 523 9.70 -31.16 -5.89
C ALA A 523 8.67 -31.72 -4.89
N PRO A 524 8.94 -31.64 -3.57
CA PRO A 524 7.97 -32.06 -2.58
C PRO A 524 6.67 -31.24 -2.68
N ALA A 525 5.53 -31.87 -2.52
CA ALA A 525 4.24 -31.18 -2.56
C ALA A 525 4.14 -30.08 -1.48
N GLY A 526 3.65 -28.91 -1.86
CA GLY A 526 3.48 -27.77 -0.94
C GLY A 526 4.78 -27.04 -0.59
N VAL A 527 5.84 -27.19 -1.38
CA VAL A 527 7.12 -26.48 -1.24
C VAL A 527 7.30 -25.54 -2.43
N GLY A 528 7.75 -24.32 -2.15
CA GLY A 528 7.97 -23.29 -3.15
C GLY A 528 6.70 -22.63 -3.67
N ALA A 529 6.88 -21.64 -4.52
CA ALA A 529 5.79 -20.93 -5.17
C ALA A 529 5.27 -21.70 -6.39
N ASP A 530 3.96 -21.64 -6.62
CA ASP A 530 3.29 -22.25 -7.77
C ASP A 530 2.53 -21.17 -8.56
N PHE A 531 3.08 -20.83 -9.73
CA PHE A 531 2.53 -19.83 -10.66
C PHE A 531 1.81 -20.48 -11.84
N SER A 532 1.38 -21.75 -11.70
CA SER A 532 0.46 -22.35 -12.66
C SER A 532 -0.85 -21.57 -12.72
N HIS A 533 -1.42 -21.42 -13.91
CA HIS A 533 -2.63 -20.62 -14.11
C HIS A 533 -3.80 -21.12 -13.25
N ASP A 534 -3.98 -22.45 -13.16
CA ASP A 534 -5.03 -23.06 -12.33
C ASP A 534 -4.88 -22.69 -10.84
N LYS A 535 -3.64 -22.62 -10.34
CA LYS A 535 -3.38 -22.26 -8.94
C LYS A 535 -3.67 -20.79 -8.69
N LEU A 536 -3.23 -19.91 -9.60
CA LEU A 536 -3.44 -18.48 -9.47
C LEU A 536 -4.93 -18.13 -9.53
N THR A 537 -5.67 -18.66 -10.49
CA THR A 537 -7.12 -18.41 -10.62
C THR A 537 -7.93 -18.95 -9.44
N ALA A 538 -7.51 -20.06 -8.83
CA ALA A 538 -8.17 -20.60 -7.64
C ALA A 538 -7.99 -19.74 -6.39
N SER A 539 -7.00 -18.86 -6.36
CA SER A 539 -6.60 -18.05 -5.19
C SER A 539 -6.87 -16.54 -5.33
N VAL A 540 -7.46 -16.09 -6.44
CA VAL A 540 -7.75 -14.66 -6.68
C VAL A 540 -8.63 -14.09 -5.58
N SER A 541 -8.25 -12.96 -5.06
CA SER A 541 -9.05 -12.20 -4.09
C SER A 541 -10.28 -11.60 -4.77
N PRO A 542 -11.46 -11.60 -4.13
CA PRO A 542 -12.64 -10.98 -4.70
C PRO A 542 -12.44 -9.47 -4.82
N VAL A 543 -12.72 -8.92 -6.00
CA VAL A 543 -12.69 -7.48 -6.26
C VAL A 543 -13.77 -6.78 -5.44
N ILE A 544 -13.40 -5.73 -4.72
CA ILE A 544 -14.33 -4.90 -3.96
C ILE A 544 -14.92 -3.86 -4.92
N GLY A 545 -16.23 -3.90 -5.11
CA GLY A 545 -16.94 -2.88 -5.90
C GLY A 545 -16.99 -3.12 -7.41
N GLU A 546 -16.62 -4.29 -7.90
CA GLU A 546 -16.83 -4.65 -9.30
C GLU A 546 -18.33 -4.64 -9.64
N SER A 547 -18.76 -3.78 -10.56
CA SER A 547 -20.10 -3.88 -11.12
C SER A 547 -20.10 -5.03 -12.12
N VAL A 548 -20.83 -6.10 -11.78
CA VAL A 548 -21.06 -7.20 -12.72
C VAL A 548 -21.68 -6.61 -14.00
N ALA A 549 -20.95 -6.67 -15.11
CA ALA A 549 -21.49 -6.32 -16.40
C ALA A 549 -22.77 -7.13 -16.61
N THR A 550 -23.90 -6.47 -16.74
CA THR A 550 -25.22 -7.08 -16.83
C THR A 550 -25.33 -7.94 -18.09
N GLY A 551 -25.10 -9.24 -17.97
CA GLY A 551 -25.21 -10.19 -19.08
C GLY A 551 -25.37 -11.65 -18.67
N ASP A 552 -24.92 -12.03 -17.47
CA ASP A 552 -25.02 -13.42 -17.02
C ASP A 552 -25.43 -13.50 -15.54
N THR A 553 -26.66 -13.90 -15.27
CA THR A 553 -27.25 -13.99 -13.92
C THR A 553 -26.87 -15.29 -13.19
N SER A 554 -26.06 -16.18 -13.78
CA SER A 554 -25.75 -17.49 -13.21
C SER A 554 -24.67 -17.47 -12.11
N ASN A 555 -23.82 -16.44 -12.03
CA ASN A 555 -22.73 -16.34 -11.06
C ASN A 555 -23.07 -15.58 -9.78
N ILE A 556 -24.13 -14.75 -9.78
CA ILE A 556 -24.50 -13.93 -8.61
C ILE A 556 -24.92 -14.80 -7.41
N ALA A 557 -25.58 -15.91 -7.65
CA ALA A 557 -26.03 -16.82 -6.58
C ALA A 557 -24.85 -17.53 -5.89
N PHE A 558 -23.76 -17.79 -6.62
CA PHE A 558 -22.55 -18.45 -6.06
C PHE A 558 -21.71 -17.47 -5.24
N LEU A 559 -21.54 -16.21 -5.69
CA LEU A 559 -20.83 -15.17 -4.96
C LEU A 559 -21.57 -14.73 -3.70
N LEU A 560 -22.90 -14.59 -3.74
CA LEU A 560 -23.74 -14.33 -2.56
C LEU A 560 -23.70 -15.47 -1.54
N ALA A 561 -23.62 -16.71 -1.98
CA ALA A 561 -23.48 -17.87 -1.09
C ALA A 561 -22.12 -17.91 -0.39
N LEU A 562 -21.02 -17.51 -1.04
CA LEU A 562 -19.69 -17.38 -0.45
C LEU A 562 -19.62 -16.21 0.56
N PHE A 563 -20.28 -15.09 0.26
CA PHE A 563 -20.34 -13.93 1.15
C PHE A 563 -21.16 -14.23 2.41
N LEU A 564 -22.27 -14.98 2.29
CA LEU A 564 -23.09 -15.39 3.43
C LEU A 564 -22.40 -16.46 4.29
N MET A 565 -21.57 -17.33 3.70
CA MET A 565 -20.81 -18.33 4.47
C MET A 565 -19.63 -17.69 5.21
N SER A 566 -18.94 -16.68 4.66
CA SER A 566 -17.89 -15.95 5.35
C SER A 566 -18.44 -15.06 6.47
N GLY A 567 -19.57 -14.40 6.25
CA GLY A 567 -20.27 -13.61 7.26
C GLY A 567 -20.81 -14.46 8.41
N ALA A 568 -21.30 -15.68 8.12
CA ALA A 568 -21.76 -16.62 9.14
C ALA A 568 -20.61 -17.18 9.99
N ALA A 569 -19.43 -17.40 9.39
CA ALA A 569 -18.24 -17.84 10.13
C ALA A 569 -17.74 -16.76 11.08
N ILE A 570 -17.72 -15.49 10.66
CA ILE A 570 -17.33 -14.35 11.50
C ILE A 570 -18.36 -14.15 12.64
N ALA A 571 -19.65 -14.24 12.34
CA ALA A 571 -20.68 -14.15 13.36
C ALA A 571 -20.61 -15.29 14.38
N ALA A 572 -20.29 -16.52 13.94
CA ALA A 572 -20.12 -17.67 14.83
C ALA A 572 -18.91 -17.51 15.76
N VAL A 573 -17.80 -16.95 15.28
CA VAL A 573 -16.60 -16.66 16.10
C VAL A 573 -16.92 -15.55 17.11
N CYS A 574 -17.61 -14.47 16.71
CA CYS A 574 -18.00 -13.40 17.62
C CYS A 574 -18.99 -13.87 18.70
N ILE A 575 -19.93 -14.77 18.37
CA ILE A 575 -20.89 -15.33 19.33
C ILE A 575 -20.19 -16.31 20.29
N TYR A 576 -19.22 -17.10 19.80
CA TYR A 576 -18.43 -18.01 20.61
C TYR A 576 -17.56 -17.24 21.63
N ASP A 577 -16.91 -16.17 21.22
CA ASP A 577 -16.07 -15.33 22.07
C ASP A 577 -16.90 -14.54 23.11
N ARG A 578 -18.11 -14.10 22.74
CA ARG A 578 -19.05 -13.44 23.65
C ARG A 578 -19.58 -14.40 24.73
N LYS A 579 -19.86 -15.67 24.37
CA LYS A 579 -20.26 -16.70 25.36
C LYS A 579 -19.13 -17.06 26.32
N ARG A 580 -17.87 -17.00 25.89
CA ARG A 580 -16.69 -17.30 26.74
C ARG A 580 -16.42 -16.21 27.78
N ARG A 581 -16.86 -14.95 27.53
CA ARG A 581 -16.74 -13.82 28.48
C ARG A 581 -17.86 -13.73 29.51
N ILE A 582 -18.94 -14.49 29.32
CA ILE A 582 -20.09 -14.53 30.28
C ILE A 582 -19.92 -15.68 31.30
N VAL A 583 -18.97 -16.57 31.12
CA VAL A 583 -18.74 -17.76 31.99
C VAL A 583 -17.39 -17.63 32.75
N LYS A 584 -16.83 -16.42 32.86
CA LYS A 584 -15.72 -16.15 33.78
C LYS A 584 -16.09 -15.03 34.74
#